data_23ec4aac5573d19847e2fd438f88534a
#
_entry.id   23ec4aac5573d19847e2fd438f88534a
#
_cell.length_a   1.000
_cell.length_b   1.000
_cell.length_c   1.000
_cell.angle_alpha   90.00
_cell.angle_beta   90.00
_cell.angle_gamma   90.00
#
_symmetry.space_group_name_H-M   'P 1'
#
loop_
_entity.id
_entity.type
_entity.pdbx_description
1 polymer ?
#
loop_
_entity_poly.entity_id
_entity_poly.type
_entity_poly.pdbx_seq_one_letter_code
_entity_poly.pdbx_strand_id
1 'polypeptide(L)'
;MRLRTSGGKPLANCGKTLRAAGPGTVAIAGYGTYRGAFEAVPEGDSSLNVVNALAVDQYVKGVIPNESPPSWPPAELKAQAVASRSFALSSGRDGNGFDLYSDTRSQVYKGLESEYTTTNEAADATRGQVLMYEGQVAQTLFSACSGGKTESIKNVFGTAIPYLVGVPDPYDSACPLHTWTLEFSGPEISSRLAGLIDGKLKQVVITKTGYSPRIIEAKLVGTGGVTSATGEQLEVALGGYSTWMTFQKVVAGEG
;
A
#
# COMPACT_ATOMS: atom_id res chain seq x y z
N MET A 1 -22.09 -6.34 -24.58
CA MET A 1 -22.51 -5.28 -23.64
C MET A 1 -23.52 -4.36 -24.32
N ARG A 2 -24.51 -3.84 -23.61
CA ARG A 2 -25.54 -2.94 -24.19
C ARG A 2 -25.57 -1.64 -23.41
N LEU A 3 -25.37 -0.53 -24.08
CA LEU A 3 -25.55 0.81 -23.52
C LEU A 3 -27.03 1.17 -23.50
N ARG A 4 -27.52 1.70 -22.37
CA ARG A 4 -28.92 2.14 -22.19
C ARG A 4 -28.95 3.53 -21.55
N THR A 5 -30.02 4.29 -21.78
CA THR A 5 -30.32 5.50 -20.99
C THR A 5 -30.68 5.13 -19.55
N SER A 6 -30.72 6.11 -18.64
CA SER A 6 -31.23 5.93 -17.28
C SER A 6 -32.66 5.38 -17.23
N GLY A 7 -33.49 5.66 -18.26
CA GLY A 7 -34.84 5.11 -18.44
C GLY A 7 -34.88 3.75 -19.12
N GLY A 8 -33.74 3.06 -19.30
CA GLY A 8 -33.67 1.71 -19.85
C GLY A 8 -33.72 1.60 -21.38
N LYS A 9 -33.89 2.71 -22.12
CA LYS A 9 -33.90 2.70 -23.60
C LYS A 9 -32.53 2.30 -24.16
N PRO A 10 -32.46 1.30 -25.07
CA PRO A 10 -31.19 0.92 -25.68
C PRO A 10 -30.62 2.06 -26.54
N LEU A 11 -29.33 2.34 -26.39
CA LEU A 11 -28.59 3.33 -27.17
C LEU A 11 -27.64 2.67 -28.19
N ALA A 12 -26.90 1.65 -27.76
CA ALA A 12 -25.94 0.95 -28.60
C ALA A 12 -25.69 -0.48 -28.12
N ASN A 13 -25.19 -1.31 -29.05
CA ASN A 13 -24.60 -2.61 -28.73
C ASN A 13 -23.07 -2.47 -28.87
N CYS A 14 -22.34 -2.56 -27.77
CA CYS A 14 -20.92 -2.19 -27.68
C CYS A 14 -19.96 -3.39 -27.75
N GLY A 15 -20.43 -4.56 -28.15
CA GLY A 15 -19.58 -5.76 -28.20
C GLY A 15 -19.10 -6.20 -26.82
N LYS A 16 -17.78 -6.53 -26.70
CA LYS A 16 -17.18 -7.04 -25.48
C LYS A 16 -16.70 -5.95 -24.51
N THR A 17 -16.32 -4.77 -25.00
CA THR A 17 -15.82 -3.66 -24.18
C THR A 17 -16.54 -2.38 -24.57
N LEU A 18 -16.92 -1.59 -23.56
CA LEU A 18 -17.44 -0.25 -23.72
C LEU A 18 -16.41 0.77 -23.22
N ARG A 19 -16.04 1.74 -24.06
CA ARG A 19 -15.16 2.86 -23.68
C ARG A 19 -15.96 4.16 -23.68
N ALA A 20 -15.86 4.91 -22.58
CA ALA A 20 -16.36 6.26 -22.44
C ALA A 20 -15.18 7.23 -22.28
N ALA A 21 -15.09 8.23 -23.13
CA ALA A 21 -14.07 9.27 -23.08
C ALA A 21 -14.72 10.64 -23.29
N GLY A 22 -14.14 11.67 -22.68
CA GLY A 22 -14.55 13.06 -22.81
C GLY A 22 -13.37 13.96 -23.20
N PRO A 23 -13.60 15.24 -23.53
CA PRO A 23 -12.54 16.19 -23.83
C PRO A 23 -11.83 16.62 -22.52
N GLY A 24 -10.94 15.79 -22.01
CA GLY A 24 -10.12 16.06 -20.83
C GLY A 24 -10.46 15.19 -19.61
N THR A 25 -11.70 15.13 -19.15
CA THR A 25 -12.10 14.36 -17.98
C THR A 25 -13.37 13.56 -18.21
N VAL A 26 -13.58 12.52 -17.41
CA VAL A 26 -14.79 11.71 -17.37
C VAL A 26 -15.26 11.57 -15.93
N ALA A 27 -16.57 11.54 -15.71
CA ALA A 27 -17.15 11.40 -14.38
C ALA A 27 -18.00 10.12 -14.30
N ILE A 28 -17.95 9.47 -13.15
CA ILE A 28 -18.86 8.39 -12.78
C ILE A 28 -19.73 8.88 -11.64
N ALA A 29 -21.04 8.85 -11.84
CA ALA A 29 -22.01 9.25 -10.81
C ALA A 29 -21.80 8.44 -9.52
N GLY A 30 -21.63 9.13 -8.40
CA GLY A 30 -21.39 8.54 -7.09
C GLY A 30 -19.95 8.10 -6.81
N TYR A 31 -19.00 8.24 -7.77
CA TYR A 31 -17.60 7.84 -7.60
C TYR A 31 -16.60 8.99 -7.77
N GLY A 32 -16.85 9.97 -8.66
CA GLY A 32 -15.97 11.11 -8.84
C GLY A 32 -15.60 11.40 -10.30
N THR A 33 -14.67 12.35 -10.48
CA THR A 33 -14.15 12.81 -11.76
C THR A 33 -12.70 12.32 -11.96
N TYR A 34 -12.39 11.93 -13.21
CA TYR A 34 -11.12 11.28 -13.53
C TYR A 34 -10.56 11.80 -14.85
N ARG A 35 -9.24 11.78 -14.99
CA ARG A 35 -8.56 11.98 -16.27
C ARG A 35 -8.68 10.75 -17.15
N GLY A 36 -8.46 10.91 -18.47
CA GLY A 36 -8.45 9.79 -19.40
C GLY A 36 -9.84 9.29 -19.79
N ALA A 37 -10.04 8.00 -19.81
CA ALA A 37 -11.27 7.34 -20.22
C ALA A 37 -11.66 6.22 -19.26
N PHE A 38 -12.94 5.82 -19.28
CA PHE A 38 -13.39 4.61 -18.62
C PHE A 38 -13.62 3.49 -19.63
N GLU A 39 -13.21 2.29 -19.25
CA GLU A 39 -13.48 1.06 -19.96
C GLU A 39 -14.26 0.11 -19.05
N ALA A 40 -15.43 -0.35 -19.52
CA ALA A 40 -16.16 -1.42 -18.87
C ALA A 40 -15.72 -2.74 -19.50
N VAL A 41 -15.04 -3.58 -18.71
CA VAL A 41 -14.47 -4.85 -19.13
C VAL A 41 -15.25 -5.97 -18.44
N PRO A 42 -15.86 -6.92 -19.18
CA PRO A 42 -16.55 -8.05 -18.57
C PRO A 42 -15.59 -8.88 -17.70
N GLU A 43 -16.08 -9.28 -16.53
CA GLU A 43 -15.45 -10.22 -15.63
C GLU A 43 -16.41 -11.37 -15.37
N GLY A 44 -16.16 -12.52 -16.01
CA GLY A 44 -17.11 -13.63 -16.04
C GLY A 44 -18.42 -13.27 -16.75
N ASP A 45 -19.51 -13.96 -16.38
CA ASP A 45 -20.79 -13.85 -17.07
C ASP A 45 -21.74 -12.78 -16.52
N SER A 46 -21.54 -12.33 -15.27
CA SER A 46 -22.49 -11.47 -14.55
C SER A 46 -21.90 -10.20 -13.95
N SER A 47 -20.58 -10.04 -13.98
CA SER A 47 -19.85 -8.88 -13.43
C SER A 47 -19.04 -8.15 -14.49
N LEU A 48 -18.62 -6.93 -14.16
CA LEU A 48 -17.70 -6.15 -14.98
C LEU A 48 -16.79 -5.31 -14.10
N ASN A 49 -15.57 -5.13 -14.59
CA ASN A 49 -14.64 -4.14 -14.04
C ASN A 49 -14.84 -2.80 -14.76
N VAL A 50 -14.82 -1.72 -14.00
CA VAL A 50 -14.75 -0.36 -14.53
C VAL A 50 -13.32 0.12 -14.39
N VAL A 51 -12.61 0.20 -15.50
CA VAL A 51 -11.18 0.51 -15.56
C VAL A 51 -10.99 1.96 -16.02
N ASN A 52 -10.21 2.73 -15.27
CA ASN A 52 -9.79 4.06 -15.71
C ASN A 52 -8.51 3.94 -16.56
N ALA A 53 -8.64 4.18 -17.87
CA ALA A 53 -7.54 4.12 -18.82
C ALA A 53 -6.97 5.53 -19.05
N LEU A 54 -5.71 5.75 -18.65
CA LEU A 54 -5.05 7.05 -18.75
C LEU A 54 -3.53 6.91 -18.90
N ALA A 55 -2.87 8.00 -19.29
CA ALA A 55 -1.41 8.04 -19.35
C ALA A 55 -0.82 7.98 -17.92
N VAL A 56 0.33 7.32 -17.76
CA VAL A 56 0.98 7.14 -16.44
C VAL A 56 1.28 8.47 -15.74
N ASP A 57 1.67 9.53 -16.46
CA ASP A 57 1.88 10.85 -15.87
C ASP A 57 0.59 11.50 -15.33
N GLN A 58 -0.55 11.18 -15.92
CA GLN A 58 -1.86 11.60 -15.39
C GLN A 58 -2.29 10.75 -14.18
N TYR A 59 -1.98 9.46 -14.19
CA TYR A 59 -2.19 8.55 -13.06
C TYR A 59 -1.44 9.02 -11.82
N VAL A 60 -0.15 9.34 -11.97
CA VAL A 60 0.72 9.80 -10.87
C VAL A 60 0.15 11.03 -10.16
N LYS A 61 -0.49 11.97 -10.88
CA LYS A 61 -1.15 13.15 -10.28
C LYS A 61 -2.26 12.79 -9.27
N GLY A 62 -3.01 11.73 -9.55
CA GLY A 62 -4.05 11.23 -8.65
C GLY A 62 -3.53 10.27 -7.56
N VAL A 63 -2.24 9.90 -7.60
CA VAL A 63 -1.59 9.03 -6.61
C VAL A 63 -0.84 9.84 -5.56
N ILE A 64 0.08 10.74 -5.97
CA ILE A 64 0.99 11.45 -5.06
C ILE A 64 0.26 12.03 -3.84
N PRO A 65 -0.84 12.78 -3.97
CA PRO A 65 -1.48 13.42 -2.82
C PRO A 65 -2.14 12.45 -1.83
N ASN A 66 -2.27 11.18 -2.20
CA ASN A 66 -2.80 10.13 -1.34
C ASN A 66 -1.70 9.28 -0.70
N GLU A 67 -0.46 9.42 -1.16
CA GLU A 67 0.73 8.73 -0.63
C GLU A 67 1.65 9.68 0.15
N SER A 68 1.68 10.96 -0.22
CA SER A 68 2.50 11.98 0.42
C SER A 68 1.68 13.26 0.66
N PRO A 69 1.75 13.86 1.86
CA PRO A 69 1.07 15.14 2.14
C PRO A 69 1.47 16.23 1.13
N PRO A 70 0.49 16.91 0.49
CA PRO A 70 0.77 17.96 -0.51
C PRO A 70 1.57 19.17 0.02
N SER A 71 1.70 19.30 1.34
CA SER A 71 2.49 20.33 2.02
C SER A 71 3.95 19.99 2.19
N TRP A 72 4.37 18.77 1.82
CA TRP A 72 5.76 18.36 1.94
C TRP A 72 6.68 19.09 0.94
N PRO A 73 8.00 19.10 1.19
CA PRO A 73 8.95 19.79 0.31
C PRO A 73 8.86 19.31 -1.14
N PRO A 74 9.05 20.22 -2.13
CA PRO A 74 8.97 19.85 -3.56
C PRO A 74 9.93 18.72 -3.98
N ALA A 75 11.07 18.59 -3.31
CA ALA A 75 12.03 17.51 -3.61
C ALA A 75 11.46 16.14 -3.25
N GLU A 76 10.78 16.03 -2.12
CA GLU A 76 10.12 14.80 -1.69
C GLU A 76 8.96 14.45 -2.62
N LEU A 77 8.06 15.42 -2.93
CA LEU A 77 6.96 15.19 -3.87
C LEU A 77 7.45 14.74 -5.26
N LYS A 78 8.61 15.25 -5.72
CA LYS A 78 9.25 14.79 -6.96
C LYS A 78 9.80 13.37 -6.82
N ALA A 79 10.42 13.02 -5.69
CA ALA A 79 10.89 11.67 -5.43
C ALA A 79 9.72 10.68 -5.41
N GLN A 80 8.62 11.02 -4.73
CA GLN A 80 7.39 10.23 -4.72
C GLN A 80 6.80 10.07 -6.13
N ALA A 81 6.81 11.13 -6.95
CA ALA A 81 6.34 11.06 -8.35
C ALA A 81 7.13 10.05 -9.18
N VAL A 82 8.46 10.05 -9.05
CA VAL A 82 9.35 9.10 -9.75
C VAL A 82 9.14 7.68 -9.20
N ALA A 83 9.04 7.51 -7.90
CA ALA A 83 8.77 6.21 -7.28
C ALA A 83 7.41 5.65 -7.71
N SER A 84 6.33 6.44 -7.63
CA SER A 84 4.99 6.01 -8.03
C SER A 84 4.90 5.63 -9.51
N ARG A 85 5.59 6.39 -10.38
CA ARG A 85 5.65 6.09 -11.82
C ARG A 85 6.41 4.79 -12.09
N SER A 86 7.54 4.59 -11.42
CA SER A 86 8.35 3.38 -11.55
C SER A 86 7.58 2.15 -11.05
N PHE A 87 6.90 2.26 -9.91
CA PHE A 87 6.02 1.20 -9.40
C PHE A 87 4.94 0.84 -10.43
N ALA A 88 4.22 1.83 -10.94
CA ALA A 88 3.13 1.60 -11.89
C ALA A 88 3.59 0.89 -13.18
N LEU A 89 4.78 1.22 -13.67
CA LEU A 89 5.33 0.63 -14.91
C LEU A 89 6.04 -0.70 -14.68
N SER A 90 6.58 -0.95 -13.49
CA SER A 90 7.23 -2.22 -13.13
C SER A 90 6.26 -3.27 -12.60
N SER A 91 5.08 -2.85 -12.12
CA SER A 91 4.04 -3.77 -11.68
C SER A 91 3.50 -4.55 -12.87
N GLY A 92 3.51 -5.87 -12.75
CA GLY A 92 2.97 -6.75 -13.79
C GLY A 92 1.46 -6.54 -13.96
N ARG A 93 0.96 -6.87 -15.15
CA ARG A 93 -0.48 -6.98 -15.39
C ARG A 93 -1.00 -8.20 -14.64
N ASP A 94 -2.04 -8.04 -13.84
CA ASP A 94 -2.60 -9.13 -13.05
C ASP A 94 -3.51 -10.08 -13.85
N GLY A 95 -3.71 -9.81 -15.14
CA GLY A 95 -4.49 -10.65 -16.05
C GLY A 95 -6.00 -10.41 -16.02
N ASN A 96 -6.50 -9.56 -15.11
CA ASN A 96 -7.94 -9.28 -14.95
C ASN A 96 -8.44 -8.13 -15.85
N GLY A 97 -7.66 -7.73 -16.86
CA GLY A 97 -8.02 -6.69 -17.81
C GLY A 97 -7.70 -5.27 -17.34
N PHE A 98 -6.94 -5.10 -16.26
CA PHE A 98 -6.37 -3.85 -15.79
C PHE A 98 -4.95 -4.07 -15.23
N ASP A 99 -4.18 -3.00 -15.05
CA ASP A 99 -2.79 -3.09 -14.63
C ASP A 99 -2.61 -2.90 -13.11
N LEU A 100 -3.44 -2.06 -12.47
CA LEU A 100 -3.30 -1.66 -11.07
C LEU A 100 -4.66 -1.54 -10.40
N TYR A 101 -4.70 -1.84 -9.10
CA TYR A 101 -5.82 -1.49 -8.22
C TYR A 101 -5.74 -0.01 -7.82
N SER A 102 -6.88 0.59 -7.46
CA SER A 102 -6.97 1.98 -7.03
C SER A 102 -6.82 2.18 -5.51
N ASP A 103 -6.39 1.15 -4.79
CA ASP A 103 -6.27 1.12 -3.34
C ASP A 103 -4.90 0.58 -2.88
N THR A 104 -4.74 0.29 -1.59
CA THR A 104 -3.50 -0.18 -0.97
C THR A 104 -2.93 -1.49 -1.51
N ARG A 105 -3.68 -2.23 -2.34
CA ARG A 105 -3.16 -3.42 -3.05
C ARG A 105 -2.13 -3.03 -4.12
N SER A 106 -2.24 -1.81 -4.64
CA SER A 106 -1.26 -1.21 -5.54
C SER A 106 -0.83 0.15 -5.02
N GLN A 107 -1.52 1.23 -5.41
CA GLN A 107 -1.31 2.61 -4.95
C GLN A 107 -2.67 3.30 -4.83
N VAL A 108 -2.85 4.12 -3.80
CA VAL A 108 -4.13 4.81 -3.58
C VAL A 108 -4.34 5.88 -4.66
N TYR A 109 -5.28 5.63 -5.55
CA TYR A 109 -5.65 6.52 -6.66
C TYR A 109 -7.10 6.97 -6.53
N LYS A 110 -7.34 8.27 -6.36
CA LYS A 110 -8.68 8.83 -6.13
C LYS A 110 -9.18 9.76 -7.23
N GLY A 111 -8.45 9.86 -8.34
CA GLY A 111 -8.86 10.71 -9.47
C GLY A 111 -8.61 12.21 -9.22
N LEU A 112 -9.37 13.05 -9.94
CA LEU A 112 -9.12 14.50 -10.04
C LEU A 112 -9.38 15.25 -8.74
N GLU A 113 -10.38 14.84 -7.96
CA GLU A 113 -10.74 15.53 -6.72
C GLU A 113 -9.66 15.45 -5.63
N SER A 114 -8.73 14.51 -5.73
CA SER A 114 -7.60 14.40 -4.80
C SER A 114 -6.36 15.19 -5.23
N GLU A 115 -6.33 15.73 -6.45
CA GLU A 115 -5.15 16.43 -6.97
C GLU A 115 -4.92 17.80 -6.29
N TYR A 116 -3.63 18.13 -6.09
CA TYR A 116 -3.19 19.43 -5.59
C TYR A 116 -2.20 20.06 -6.56
N THR A 117 -2.12 21.38 -6.59
CA THR A 117 -1.19 22.13 -7.46
C THR A 117 0.25 21.69 -7.22
N THR A 118 0.69 21.61 -5.94
CA THR A 118 2.07 21.25 -5.57
C THR A 118 2.46 19.84 -6.04
N THR A 119 1.55 18.87 -5.91
CA THR A 119 1.79 17.48 -6.36
C THR A 119 1.72 17.35 -7.88
N ASN A 120 0.85 18.12 -8.54
CA ASN A 120 0.79 18.17 -10.00
C ASN A 120 2.05 18.80 -10.60
N GLU A 121 2.59 19.87 -10.00
CA GLU A 121 3.86 20.48 -10.41
C GLU A 121 5.03 19.50 -10.24
N ALA A 122 5.06 18.72 -9.15
CA ALA A 122 6.07 17.69 -8.95
C ALA A 122 5.99 16.58 -10.01
N ALA A 123 4.79 16.10 -10.32
CA ALA A 123 4.55 15.11 -11.39
C ALA A 123 4.99 15.62 -12.76
N ASP A 124 4.64 16.89 -13.09
CA ASP A 124 5.00 17.51 -14.37
C ASP A 124 6.50 17.78 -14.49
N ALA A 125 7.15 18.24 -13.40
CA ALA A 125 8.60 18.49 -13.36
C ALA A 125 9.44 17.20 -13.49
N THR A 126 8.84 16.04 -13.19
CA THR A 126 9.50 14.71 -13.29
C THR A 126 8.90 13.86 -14.41
N ARG A 127 8.18 14.46 -15.34
CA ARG A 127 7.50 13.75 -16.44
C ARG A 127 8.43 12.76 -17.14
N GLY A 128 7.98 11.51 -17.29
CA GLY A 128 8.72 10.44 -17.96
C GLY A 128 9.93 9.91 -17.19
N GLN A 129 10.29 10.48 -16.04
CA GLN A 129 11.42 9.98 -15.24
C GLN A 129 11.00 8.74 -14.44
N VAL A 130 11.84 7.70 -14.51
CA VAL A 130 11.70 6.43 -13.80
C VAL A 130 13.04 5.97 -13.25
N LEU A 131 13.01 5.12 -12.24
CA LEU A 131 14.20 4.40 -11.78
C LEU A 131 14.42 3.16 -12.64
N MET A 132 15.68 2.94 -13.02
CA MET A 132 16.08 1.81 -13.85
C MET A 132 17.08 0.92 -13.12
N TYR A 133 16.97 -0.38 -13.33
CA TYR A 133 17.96 -1.36 -12.91
C TYR A 133 18.19 -2.37 -14.04
N GLU A 134 19.44 -2.54 -14.46
CA GLU A 134 19.83 -3.46 -15.55
C GLU A 134 18.95 -3.32 -16.82
N GLY A 135 18.64 -2.09 -17.20
CA GLY A 135 17.86 -1.80 -18.42
C GLY A 135 16.35 -2.00 -18.30
N GLN A 136 15.84 -2.37 -17.13
CA GLN A 136 14.41 -2.50 -16.84
C GLN A 136 13.96 -1.42 -15.86
N VAL A 137 12.67 -1.05 -15.88
CA VAL A 137 12.11 -0.16 -14.87
C VAL A 137 12.13 -0.89 -13.52
N ALA A 138 12.76 -0.27 -12.53
CA ALA A 138 12.89 -0.86 -11.21
C ALA A 138 11.56 -0.87 -10.46
N GLN A 139 11.28 -1.95 -9.76
CA GLN A 139 10.21 -2.00 -8.77
C GLN A 139 10.59 -1.08 -7.60
N THR A 140 9.68 -0.19 -7.25
CA THR A 140 9.88 0.79 -6.17
C THR A 140 8.78 0.62 -5.13
N LEU A 141 9.19 0.25 -3.92
CA LEU A 141 8.29 0.16 -2.77
C LEU A 141 8.58 1.33 -1.84
N PHE A 142 7.54 1.85 -1.22
CA PHE A 142 7.65 2.95 -0.26
C PHE A 142 6.72 2.73 0.93
N SER A 143 7.01 3.38 2.03
CA SER A 143 6.23 3.36 3.27
C SER A 143 6.34 4.70 3.97
N ALA A 144 5.41 5.00 4.88
CA ALA A 144 5.38 6.27 5.59
C ALA A 144 6.55 6.42 6.57
N CYS A 145 6.80 5.43 7.43
CA CYS A 145 7.81 5.48 8.48
C CYS A 145 8.66 4.21 8.46
N SER A 146 9.98 4.40 8.43
CA SER A 146 10.94 3.29 8.43
C SER A 146 11.34 2.83 9.85
N GLY A 147 11.14 3.67 10.87
CA GLY A 147 11.68 3.48 12.22
C GLY A 147 13.21 3.70 12.31
N GLY A 148 13.82 4.31 11.28
CA GLY A 148 15.25 4.58 11.17
C GLY A 148 16.05 3.57 10.33
N LYS A 149 15.41 2.50 9.84
CA LYS A 149 15.97 1.52 8.89
C LYS A 149 14.87 0.90 8.05
N THR A 150 15.08 0.81 6.75
CA THR A 150 14.20 0.03 5.88
C THR A 150 14.47 -1.47 6.03
N GLU A 151 13.62 -2.31 5.46
CA GLU A 151 13.79 -3.76 5.48
C GLU A 151 14.03 -4.30 4.06
N SER A 152 14.72 -5.44 3.97
CA SER A 152 14.92 -6.14 2.71
C SER A 152 13.60 -6.74 2.22
N ILE A 153 13.30 -6.59 0.92
CA ILE A 153 12.10 -7.17 0.30
C ILE A 153 12.00 -8.68 0.52
N LYS A 154 13.14 -9.39 0.59
CA LYS A 154 13.19 -10.82 0.86
C LYS A 154 12.53 -11.19 2.19
N ASN A 155 12.71 -10.34 3.20
CA ASN A 155 12.16 -10.59 4.54
C ASN A 155 10.67 -10.25 4.64
N VAL A 156 10.15 -9.44 3.70
CA VAL A 156 8.75 -9.02 3.66
C VAL A 156 7.93 -9.90 2.71
N PHE A 157 8.43 -10.12 1.49
CA PHE A 157 7.71 -10.82 0.42
C PHE A 157 8.33 -12.15 -0.01
N GLY A 158 9.41 -12.59 0.64
CA GLY A 158 10.03 -13.90 0.41
C GLY A 158 10.99 -13.97 -0.78
N THR A 159 10.94 -13.06 -1.74
CA THR A 159 11.79 -13.04 -2.94
C THR A 159 12.82 -11.93 -2.85
N ALA A 160 14.10 -12.24 -3.09
CA ALA A 160 15.16 -11.24 -3.09
C ALA A 160 15.18 -10.44 -4.39
N ILE A 161 15.27 -9.12 -4.26
CA ILE A 161 15.53 -8.20 -5.39
C ILE A 161 16.84 -7.47 -5.03
N PRO A 162 17.86 -7.48 -5.90
CA PRO A 162 19.21 -7.05 -5.54
C PRO A 162 19.31 -5.60 -5.02
N TYR A 163 18.46 -4.71 -5.48
CA TYR A 163 18.44 -3.29 -5.10
C TYR A 163 17.40 -2.95 -4.02
N LEU A 164 16.50 -3.87 -3.64
CA LEU A 164 15.53 -3.69 -2.56
C LEU A 164 16.04 -4.35 -1.26
N VAL A 165 17.15 -3.84 -0.78
CA VAL A 165 17.79 -4.26 0.47
C VAL A 165 17.52 -3.24 1.57
N GLY A 166 17.63 -3.67 2.83
CA GLY A 166 17.51 -2.77 3.96
C GLY A 166 18.65 -1.75 4.00
N VAL A 167 18.32 -0.48 4.26
CA VAL A 167 19.27 0.61 4.40
C VAL A 167 18.99 1.46 5.64
N PRO A 168 19.97 2.13 6.24
CA PRO A 168 19.75 3.13 7.28
C PRO A 168 18.91 4.30 6.74
N ASP A 169 18.01 4.81 7.58
CA ASP A 169 17.22 6.01 7.28
C ASP A 169 17.33 7.00 8.46
N PRO A 170 18.36 7.86 8.47
CA PRO A 170 18.59 8.79 9.56
C PRO A 170 17.56 9.94 9.61
N TYR A 171 16.70 10.08 8.59
CA TYR A 171 15.73 11.17 8.48
C TYR A 171 14.36 10.81 9.03
N ASP A 172 14.10 9.53 9.29
CA ASP A 172 12.80 9.02 9.75
C ASP A 172 12.33 9.57 11.10
N SER A 173 13.24 10.18 11.89
CA SER A 173 12.90 10.77 13.19
C SER A 173 11.83 11.88 13.13
N ALA A 174 11.61 12.45 11.95
CA ALA A 174 10.52 13.40 11.70
C ALA A 174 9.16 12.71 11.50
N CYS A 175 9.12 11.40 11.30
CA CYS A 175 7.88 10.66 11.10
C CYS A 175 7.10 10.51 12.41
N PRO A 176 5.79 10.83 12.45
CA PRO A 176 4.98 10.74 13.67
C PRO A 176 4.95 9.36 14.30
N LEU A 177 5.13 8.31 13.50
CA LEU A 177 5.16 6.91 13.94
C LEU A 177 6.59 6.33 13.98
N HIS A 178 7.61 7.19 14.03
CA HIS A 178 9.01 6.76 14.22
C HIS A 178 9.15 5.86 15.47
N THR A 179 8.49 6.25 16.55
CA THR A 179 8.32 5.43 17.76
C THR A 179 6.85 5.39 18.15
N TRP A 180 6.40 4.26 18.64
CA TRP A 180 5.03 4.05 19.06
C TRP A 180 4.96 3.06 20.22
N THR A 181 3.89 3.12 21.01
CA THR A 181 3.63 2.22 22.12
C THR A 181 2.16 1.85 22.13
N LEU A 182 1.89 0.57 22.36
CA LEU A 182 0.55 0.05 22.66
C LEU A 182 0.59 -0.65 24.01
N GLU A 183 -0.40 -0.41 24.83
CA GLU A 183 -0.53 -1.01 26.15
C GLU A 183 -1.75 -1.93 26.18
N PHE A 184 -1.57 -3.12 26.73
CA PHE A 184 -2.63 -4.12 26.85
C PHE A 184 -2.61 -4.73 28.24
N SER A 185 -3.77 -4.96 28.80
CA SER A 185 -3.92 -5.85 29.95
C SER A 185 -3.61 -7.30 29.56
N GLY A 186 -3.25 -8.15 30.54
CA GLY A 186 -2.97 -9.56 30.26
C GLY A 186 -4.14 -10.32 29.58
N PRO A 187 -5.40 -10.12 30.01
CA PRO A 187 -6.56 -10.68 29.32
C PRO A 187 -6.71 -10.15 27.88
N GLU A 188 -6.51 -8.85 27.67
CA GLU A 188 -6.69 -8.22 26.35
C GLU A 188 -5.66 -8.73 25.33
N ILE A 189 -4.37 -8.74 25.67
CA ILE A 189 -3.33 -9.25 24.75
C ILE A 189 -3.56 -10.73 24.43
N SER A 190 -4.00 -11.54 25.41
CA SER A 190 -4.32 -12.94 25.19
C SER A 190 -5.53 -13.11 24.25
N SER A 191 -6.53 -12.23 24.35
CA SER A 191 -7.69 -12.23 23.46
C SER A 191 -7.30 -11.84 22.04
N ARG A 192 -6.46 -10.80 21.85
CA ARG A 192 -5.97 -10.37 20.54
C ARG A 192 -5.15 -11.45 19.85
N LEU A 193 -4.38 -12.21 20.60
CA LEU A 193 -3.54 -13.30 20.10
C LEU A 193 -4.24 -14.67 20.10
N ALA A 194 -5.54 -14.77 20.40
CA ALA A 194 -6.24 -16.05 20.58
C ALA A 194 -6.16 -16.99 19.36
N GLY A 195 -6.02 -16.45 18.13
CA GLY A 195 -5.80 -17.23 16.92
C GLY A 195 -4.35 -17.73 16.73
N LEU A 196 -3.42 -17.24 17.54
CA LEU A 196 -1.97 -17.51 17.41
C LEU A 196 -1.39 -18.25 18.62
N ILE A 197 -2.07 -18.26 19.78
CA ILE A 197 -1.60 -18.90 21.02
C ILE A 197 -2.57 -19.99 21.48
N ASP A 198 -2.05 -20.93 22.26
CA ASP A 198 -2.85 -21.88 23.01
C ASP A 198 -2.96 -21.43 24.48
N GLY A 199 -4.16 -21.02 24.88
CA GLY A 199 -4.47 -20.49 26.20
C GLY A 199 -4.09 -19.01 26.41
N LYS A 200 -3.60 -18.67 27.62
CA LYS A 200 -3.23 -17.28 27.98
C LYS A 200 -1.75 -17.04 27.68
N LEU A 201 -1.43 -15.86 27.13
CA LEU A 201 -0.04 -15.47 26.86
C LEU A 201 0.78 -15.37 28.16
N LYS A 202 1.95 -15.98 28.17
CA LYS A 202 2.97 -15.86 29.22
C LYS A 202 4.17 -15.04 28.75
N GLN A 203 4.62 -15.26 27.51
CA GLN A 203 5.83 -14.64 26.97
C GLN A 203 5.80 -14.60 25.44
N VAL A 204 6.39 -13.56 24.86
CA VAL A 204 6.78 -13.48 23.46
C VAL A 204 8.30 -13.56 23.38
N VAL A 205 8.84 -14.50 22.60
CA VAL A 205 10.28 -14.68 22.38
C VAL A 205 10.57 -14.43 20.91
N ILE A 206 11.24 -13.33 20.61
CA ILE A 206 11.67 -13.01 19.23
C ILE A 206 12.80 -13.97 18.88
N THR A 207 12.61 -14.79 17.85
CA THR A 207 13.58 -15.81 17.41
C THR A 207 14.37 -15.41 16.18
N LYS A 208 13.83 -14.48 15.39
CA LYS A 208 14.49 -14.00 14.18
C LYS A 208 14.06 -12.57 13.86
N THR A 209 15.04 -11.73 13.53
CA THR A 209 14.85 -10.37 13.01
C THR A 209 15.45 -10.23 11.62
N GLY A 210 15.02 -9.18 10.89
CA GLY A 210 15.55 -8.81 9.59
C GLY A 210 16.85 -8.00 9.66
N TYR A 211 17.15 -7.28 8.59
CA TYR A 211 18.22 -6.28 8.56
C TYR A 211 17.93 -5.13 9.55
N SER A 212 16.72 -4.66 9.58
CA SER A 212 16.18 -3.86 10.67
C SER A 212 15.77 -4.78 11.83
N PRO A 213 15.56 -4.26 13.07
CA PRO A 213 15.05 -5.06 14.18
C PRO A 213 13.60 -5.55 14.02
N ARG A 214 13.04 -5.52 12.81
CA ARG A 214 11.69 -6.05 12.54
C ARG A 214 11.62 -7.53 12.77
N ILE A 215 10.56 -7.96 13.45
CA ILE A 215 10.31 -9.36 13.74
C ILE A 215 9.99 -10.09 12.44
N ILE A 216 10.79 -11.11 12.11
CA ILE A 216 10.49 -12.09 11.08
C ILE A 216 9.74 -13.26 11.70
N GLU A 217 10.22 -13.75 12.87
CA GLU A 217 9.65 -14.88 13.55
C GLU A 217 9.75 -14.72 15.07
N ALA A 218 8.70 -15.14 15.76
CA ALA A 218 8.65 -15.19 17.22
C ALA A 218 7.98 -16.49 17.69
N LYS A 219 8.33 -16.92 18.90
CA LYS A 219 7.62 -17.96 19.66
C LYS A 219 6.70 -17.30 20.67
N LEU A 220 5.47 -17.75 20.70
CA LEU A 220 4.45 -17.34 21.66
C LEU A 220 4.28 -18.46 22.69
N VAL A 221 4.65 -18.19 23.94
CA VAL A 221 4.51 -19.12 25.03
C VAL A 221 3.17 -18.86 25.69
N GLY A 222 2.23 -19.77 25.50
CA GLY A 222 0.91 -19.76 26.15
C GLY A 222 0.83 -20.70 27.34
N THR A 223 -0.31 -20.71 28.04
CA THR A 223 -0.57 -21.69 29.12
C THR A 223 -0.77 -23.11 28.61
N GLY A 224 -1.22 -23.27 27.34
CA GLY A 224 -1.45 -24.55 26.67
C GLY A 224 -0.27 -25.08 25.88
N GLY A 225 0.74 -24.23 25.59
CA GLY A 225 1.88 -24.65 24.80
C GLY A 225 2.69 -23.50 24.19
N VAL A 226 3.54 -23.86 23.23
CA VAL A 226 4.36 -22.91 22.47
C VAL A 226 3.99 -23.00 20.99
N THR A 227 3.69 -21.84 20.40
CA THR A 227 3.36 -21.71 18.98
C THR A 227 4.36 -20.74 18.31
N SER A 228 4.46 -20.77 16.99
CA SER A 228 5.25 -19.80 16.21
C SER A 228 4.32 -18.81 15.52
N ALA A 229 4.76 -17.56 15.43
CA ALA A 229 4.06 -16.51 14.69
C ALA A 229 5.08 -15.67 13.90
N THR A 230 4.65 -15.13 12.75
CA THR A 230 5.41 -14.13 12.01
C THR A 230 5.23 -12.74 12.61
N GLY A 231 6.16 -11.81 12.29
CA GLY A 231 6.01 -10.41 12.68
C GLY A 231 4.71 -9.79 12.17
N GLU A 232 4.33 -10.11 10.92
CA GLU A 232 3.08 -9.64 10.31
C GLU A 232 1.84 -10.14 11.06
N GLN A 233 1.81 -11.42 11.42
CA GLN A 233 0.70 -11.96 12.23
C GLN A 233 0.57 -11.25 13.58
N LEU A 234 1.70 -10.91 14.22
CA LEU A 234 1.71 -10.16 15.47
C LEU A 234 1.25 -8.71 15.25
N GLU A 235 1.73 -8.04 14.21
CA GLU A 235 1.33 -6.68 13.86
C GLU A 235 -0.19 -6.58 13.65
N VAL A 236 -0.74 -7.46 12.82
CA VAL A 236 -2.19 -7.50 12.53
C VAL A 236 -3.00 -7.81 13.80
N ALA A 237 -2.61 -8.83 14.55
CA ALA A 237 -3.36 -9.25 15.75
C ALA A 237 -3.35 -8.18 16.84
N LEU A 238 -2.24 -7.47 17.02
CA LEU A 238 -2.09 -6.44 18.03
C LEU A 238 -2.56 -5.05 17.57
N GLY A 239 -2.76 -4.84 16.27
CA GLY A 239 -3.04 -3.53 15.70
C GLY A 239 -1.82 -2.61 15.74
N GLY A 240 -0.63 -3.18 15.54
CA GLY A 240 0.64 -2.47 15.51
C GLY A 240 0.81 -1.63 14.24
N TYR A 241 1.77 -0.72 14.26
CA TYR A 241 2.11 0.13 13.12
C TYR A 241 3.29 -0.40 12.31
N SER A 242 3.96 -1.43 12.81
CA SER A 242 5.15 -2.03 12.20
C SER A 242 5.48 -3.35 12.87
N THR A 243 6.12 -4.25 12.13
CA THR A 243 6.73 -5.46 12.71
C THR A 243 7.99 -5.17 13.55
N TRP A 244 8.46 -3.91 13.60
CA TRP A 244 9.53 -3.46 14.49
C TRP A 244 8.94 -3.14 15.86
N MET A 245 8.80 -4.15 16.69
CA MET A 245 8.24 -4.04 18.03
C MET A 245 9.05 -4.83 19.05
N THR A 246 8.99 -4.40 20.30
CA THR A 246 9.53 -5.09 21.47
C THR A 246 8.41 -5.30 22.47
N PHE A 247 8.55 -6.29 23.33
CA PHE A 247 7.54 -6.63 24.34
C PHE A 247 8.12 -6.44 25.73
N GLN A 248 7.44 -5.68 26.57
CA GLN A 248 7.81 -5.47 27.97
C GLN A 248 6.61 -5.79 28.86
N LYS A 249 6.85 -6.49 29.96
CA LYS A 249 5.86 -6.68 31.01
C LYS A 249 6.03 -5.56 32.04
N VAL A 250 5.05 -4.68 32.13
CA VAL A 250 4.99 -3.69 33.19
C VAL A 250 4.35 -4.35 34.41
N VAL A 251 5.10 -4.47 35.49
CA VAL A 251 4.55 -4.84 36.79
C VAL A 251 4.14 -3.52 37.47
N ALA A 252 2.85 -3.37 37.78
CA ALA A 252 2.41 -2.23 38.58
C ALA A 252 3.22 -2.21 39.87
N GLY A 253 3.99 -1.16 40.09
CA GLY A 253 4.69 -0.98 41.34
C GLY A 253 3.68 -0.90 42.48
N GLU A 254 3.93 -1.60 43.60
CA GLU A 254 3.27 -1.33 44.86
C GLU A 254 3.61 0.11 45.23
N GLY A 255 2.62 1.04 45.06
CA GLY A 255 2.71 2.41 45.53
C GLY A 255 2.28 2.52 46.99
#